data_c4911a39f79d6af15e815e3290f4b8e2
#
_entry.id   c4911a39f79d6af15e815e3290f4b8e2
#
_cell.length_a   1.000
_cell.length_b   1.000
_cell.length_c   1.000
_cell.angle_alpha   90.00
_cell.angle_beta   90.00
_cell.angle_gamma   90.00
#
_symmetry.space_group_name_H-M   'P 1'
#
loop_
_entity.id
_entity.type
_entity.pdbx_description
1 polymer ?
#
loop_
_entity_poly.entity_id
_entity_poly.type
_entity_poly.pdbx_seq_one_letter_code
_entity_poly.pdbx_strand_id
1 'polypeptide(L)'
;MHVIDLEFAAIDGVRLAGTLHLPDRPCSPLVIGCHGLLSDRRSPKQLALAQACNREGMAFFRFDHRGCGDSSGVLERDTSLEARCRDLLGAIGHLARRPDVAGPFGLFGSSMGGAVCLAVAARAAVGPIVTFAAPVRSTPLLAAAAAPQVPAEMRRMAEVIGPPFDLAPELPQLRNLLVVHGEADPVVPVAHAREIYAAAAEPKRIVLQPGGDHPMSDPRHQQEFMLAALRWLTA
;
A
#
# COMPACT_ATOMS: atom_id res chain seq x y z
N MET A 1 -4.76 -0.45 -23.81
CA MET A 1 -4.30 0.05 -22.49
C MET A 1 -3.84 1.48 -22.64
N HIS A 2 -4.44 2.42 -21.92
CA HIS A 2 -4.04 3.83 -21.88
C HIS A 2 -3.33 4.13 -20.58
N VAL A 3 -2.22 4.85 -20.63
CA VAL A 3 -1.45 5.27 -19.46
C VAL A 3 -1.45 6.80 -19.42
N ILE A 4 -1.91 7.37 -18.32
CA ILE A 4 -2.12 8.81 -18.17
C ILE A 4 -1.38 9.27 -16.91
N ASP A 5 -0.42 10.17 -17.06
CA ASP A 5 0.17 10.86 -15.92
C ASP A 5 -0.76 11.96 -15.44
N LEU A 6 -0.95 12.04 -14.12
CA LEU A 6 -1.87 12.96 -13.46
C LEU A 6 -1.14 13.72 -12.35
N GLU A 7 -1.54 14.98 -12.16
CA GLU A 7 -1.27 15.74 -10.95
C GLU A 7 -2.58 15.96 -10.20
N PHE A 8 -2.54 15.84 -8.87
CA PHE A 8 -3.68 16.05 -8.01
C PHE A 8 -3.23 16.61 -6.65
N ALA A 9 -4.18 17.05 -5.84
CA ALA A 9 -3.88 17.52 -4.50
C ALA A 9 -4.28 16.51 -3.44
N ALA A 10 -3.43 16.33 -2.42
CA ALA A 10 -3.81 15.74 -1.15
C ALA A 10 -4.92 16.57 -0.49
N ILE A 11 -5.60 16.05 0.53
CA ILE A 11 -6.71 16.80 1.18
C ILE A 11 -6.24 18.09 1.88
N ASP A 12 -4.95 18.22 2.16
CA ASP A 12 -4.31 19.41 2.73
C ASP A 12 -3.58 20.26 1.67
N GLY A 13 -3.86 20.04 0.37
CA GLY A 13 -3.41 20.87 -0.74
C GLY A 13 -2.01 20.55 -1.28
N VAL A 14 -1.29 19.56 -0.73
CA VAL A 14 0.03 19.16 -1.26
C VAL A 14 -0.13 18.57 -2.66
N ARG A 15 0.66 19.05 -3.64
CA ARG A 15 0.67 18.54 -5.01
C ARG A 15 1.31 17.17 -5.07
N LEU A 16 0.59 16.23 -5.64
CA LEU A 16 1.00 14.84 -5.80
C LEU A 16 0.97 14.43 -7.27
N ALA A 17 1.89 13.55 -7.65
CA ALA A 17 2.01 12.98 -8.99
C ALA A 17 1.58 11.51 -8.99
N GLY A 18 0.85 11.11 -10.03
CA GLY A 18 0.41 9.72 -10.19
C GLY A 18 0.32 9.31 -11.64
N THR A 19 0.17 8.01 -11.86
CA THR A 19 0.00 7.40 -13.18
C THR A 19 -1.21 6.48 -13.15
N LEU A 20 -2.21 6.76 -13.97
CA LEU A 20 -3.42 5.95 -14.14
C LEU A 20 -3.26 5.02 -15.33
N HIS A 21 -3.44 3.74 -15.10
CA HIS A 21 -3.48 2.69 -16.10
C HIS A 21 -4.94 2.31 -16.36
N LEU A 22 -5.44 2.57 -17.56
CA LEU A 22 -6.81 2.25 -17.97
C LEU A 22 -6.82 1.07 -18.92
N PRO A 23 -7.66 0.05 -18.70
CA PRO A 23 -7.94 -0.98 -19.68
C PRO A 23 -8.79 -0.41 -20.84
N ASP A 24 -8.91 -1.15 -21.94
CA ASP A 24 -9.73 -0.76 -23.09
C ASP A 24 -11.22 -1.06 -22.84
N ARG A 25 -11.77 -0.50 -21.76
CA ARG A 25 -13.21 -0.57 -21.42
C ARG A 25 -13.65 0.68 -20.66
N PRO A 26 -14.87 1.15 -20.84
CA PRO A 26 -15.39 2.30 -20.10
C PRO A 26 -15.70 1.92 -18.64
N CYS A 27 -15.59 2.92 -17.75
CA CYS A 27 -16.01 2.82 -16.34
C CYS A 27 -15.49 1.57 -15.63
N SER A 28 -14.15 1.43 -15.58
CA SER A 28 -13.48 0.24 -15.03
C SER A 28 -13.41 0.27 -13.50
N PRO A 29 -13.58 -0.88 -12.80
CA PRO A 29 -13.17 -1.00 -11.40
C PRO A 29 -11.72 -0.55 -11.23
N LEU A 30 -11.41 0.14 -10.14
CA LEU A 30 -10.09 0.73 -9.94
C LEU A 30 -9.44 0.24 -8.65
N VAL A 31 -8.15 -0.03 -8.73
CA VAL A 31 -7.27 -0.28 -7.59
C VAL A 31 -6.28 0.88 -7.45
N ILE A 32 -6.10 1.38 -6.22
CA ILE A 32 -5.11 2.41 -5.89
C ILE A 32 -3.93 1.75 -5.17
N GLY A 33 -2.72 1.96 -5.70
CA GLY A 33 -1.47 1.43 -5.16
C GLY A 33 -0.71 2.44 -4.30
N CYS A 34 -0.40 2.05 -3.05
CA CYS A 34 0.41 2.81 -2.09
C CYS A 34 1.78 2.15 -1.93
N HIS A 35 2.84 2.87 -2.25
CA HIS A 35 4.22 2.37 -2.16
C HIS A 35 4.78 2.40 -0.72
N GLY A 36 5.87 1.66 -0.48
CA GLY A 36 6.60 1.64 0.78
C GLY A 36 7.27 2.96 1.15
N LEU A 37 7.87 3.01 2.35
CA LEU A 37 8.41 4.26 2.93
C LEU A 37 9.52 4.87 2.07
N LEU A 38 10.51 4.07 1.67
CA LEU A 38 11.68 4.48 0.85
C LEU A 38 11.51 4.08 -0.63
N SER A 39 10.31 4.27 -1.18
CA SER A 39 9.96 3.87 -2.53
C SER A 39 9.17 4.96 -3.24
N ASP A 40 8.74 4.71 -4.46
CA ASP A 40 7.89 5.58 -5.26
C ASP A 40 6.89 4.77 -6.10
N ARG A 41 6.08 5.45 -6.92
CA ARG A 41 5.08 4.82 -7.80
C ARG A 41 5.68 3.92 -8.89
N ARG A 42 7.01 3.95 -9.10
CA ARG A 42 7.71 3.12 -10.10
C ARG A 42 8.16 1.78 -9.53
N SER A 43 7.78 1.45 -8.28
CA SER A 43 8.17 0.18 -7.66
C SER A 43 7.76 -1.02 -8.51
N PRO A 44 8.62 -2.06 -8.65
CA PRO A 44 8.33 -3.22 -9.50
C PRO A 44 7.00 -3.92 -9.18
N LYS A 45 6.64 -4.01 -7.90
CA LYS A 45 5.36 -4.62 -7.46
C LYS A 45 4.15 -3.84 -7.99
N GLN A 46 4.19 -2.51 -7.93
CA GLN A 46 3.09 -1.68 -8.45
C GLN A 46 2.97 -1.76 -9.97
N LEU A 47 4.11 -1.74 -10.67
CA LEU A 47 4.12 -1.87 -12.13
C LEU A 47 3.55 -3.21 -12.59
N ALA A 48 4.00 -4.30 -11.97
CA ALA A 48 3.52 -5.65 -12.29
C ALA A 48 2.02 -5.79 -11.99
N LEU A 49 1.54 -5.29 -10.84
CA LEU A 49 0.12 -5.36 -10.47
C LEU A 49 -0.74 -4.48 -11.38
N ALA A 50 -0.27 -3.29 -11.78
CA ALA A 50 -0.97 -2.43 -12.73
C ALA A 50 -1.19 -3.13 -14.08
N GLN A 51 -0.15 -3.79 -14.61
CA GLN A 51 -0.25 -4.55 -15.85
C GLN A 51 -1.21 -5.74 -15.71
N ALA A 52 -1.17 -6.43 -14.58
CA ALA A 52 -2.01 -7.58 -14.31
C ALA A 52 -3.48 -7.17 -14.15
N CYS A 53 -3.78 -6.12 -13.38
CA CYS A 53 -5.12 -5.55 -13.25
C CYS A 53 -5.71 -5.14 -14.61
N ASN A 54 -4.91 -4.48 -15.46
CA ASN A 54 -5.38 -4.09 -16.78
C ASN A 54 -5.75 -5.27 -17.68
N ARG A 55 -5.02 -6.40 -17.61
CA ARG A 55 -5.40 -7.63 -18.33
C ARG A 55 -6.73 -8.19 -17.89
N GLU A 56 -7.08 -8.02 -16.61
CA GLU A 56 -8.37 -8.41 -16.02
C GLU A 56 -9.47 -7.33 -16.18
N GLY A 57 -9.20 -6.27 -16.95
CA GLY A 57 -10.18 -5.19 -17.21
C GLY A 57 -10.36 -4.23 -16.03
N MET A 58 -9.43 -4.18 -15.09
CA MET A 58 -9.41 -3.22 -13.99
C MET A 58 -8.43 -2.08 -14.27
N ALA A 59 -8.79 -0.87 -13.92
CA ALA A 59 -7.87 0.25 -13.85
C ALA A 59 -6.96 0.12 -12.63
N PHE A 60 -5.77 0.71 -12.72
CA PHE A 60 -4.82 0.79 -11.61
C PHE A 60 -4.23 2.18 -11.54
N PHE A 61 -4.31 2.81 -10.35
CA PHE A 61 -3.68 4.10 -10.09
C PHE A 61 -2.53 3.93 -9.11
N ARG A 62 -1.34 4.32 -9.49
CA ARG A 62 -0.16 4.38 -8.65
C ARG A 62 0.31 5.82 -8.54
N PHE A 63 0.64 6.27 -7.35
CA PHE A 63 1.04 7.65 -7.11
C PHE A 63 2.22 7.72 -6.14
N ASP A 64 2.91 8.85 -6.16
CA ASP A 64 3.96 9.15 -5.19
C ASP A 64 3.35 9.86 -3.98
N HIS A 65 3.60 9.31 -2.79
CA HIS A 65 3.33 10.04 -1.56
C HIS A 65 4.20 11.29 -1.47
N ARG A 66 3.77 12.27 -0.66
CA ARG A 66 4.54 13.49 -0.43
C ARG A 66 6.00 13.21 -0.08
N GLY A 67 6.91 14.02 -0.62
CA GLY A 67 8.34 13.85 -0.45
C GLY A 67 8.97 12.69 -1.21
N CYS A 68 8.19 11.99 -2.07
CA CYS A 68 8.67 10.88 -2.88
C CYS A 68 8.49 11.17 -4.38
N GLY A 69 9.34 10.60 -5.21
CA GLY A 69 9.25 10.67 -6.67
C GLY A 69 9.06 12.10 -7.19
N ASP A 70 7.96 12.32 -7.95
CA ASP A 70 7.66 13.62 -8.55
C ASP A 70 6.63 14.44 -7.73
N SER A 71 6.21 13.95 -6.54
CA SER A 71 5.34 14.68 -5.62
C SER A 71 6.09 15.73 -4.82
N SER A 72 5.39 16.82 -4.46
CA SER A 72 5.95 17.88 -3.63
C SER A 72 6.23 17.41 -2.20
N GLY A 73 7.10 18.17 -1.51
CA GLY A 73 7.49 17.91 -0.12
C GLY A 73 8.91 17.36 0.00
N VAL A 74 9.31 17.12 1.25
CA VAL A 74 10.61 16.55 1.63
C VAL A 74 10.34 15.36 2.53
N LEU A 75 10.87 14.19 2.15
CA LEU A 75 10.59 12.91 2.80
C LEU A 75 10.81 12.97 4.31
N GLU A 76 11.96 13.52 4.73
CA GLU A 76 12.40 13.57 6.12
C GLU A 76 11.52 14.47 7.02
N ARG A 77 10.89 15.48 6.42
CA ARG A 77 10.14 16.49 7.16
C ARG A 77 8.64 16.28 7.07
N ASP A 78 8.15 15.88 5.89
CA ASP A 78 6.73 15.95 5.57
C ASP A 78 6.04 14.58 5.62
N THR A 79 6.83 13.47 5.71
CA THR A 79 6.29 12.12 5.79
C THR A 79 5.88 11.72 7.21
N SER A 80 4.70 11.10 7.31
CA SER A 80 4.21 10.34 8.47
C SER A 80 3.09 9.42 8.00
N LEU A 81 2.63 8.48 8.84
CA LEU A 81 1.46 7.68 8.51
C LEU A 81 0.26 8.58 8.20
N GLU A 82 -0.04 9.55 9.05
CA GLU A 82 -1.20 10.44 8.91
C GLU A 82 -1.08 11.35 7.65
N ALA A 83 0.12 11.85 7.35
CA ALA A 83 0.37 12.63 6.14
C ALA A 83 0.11 11.79 4.87
N ARG A 84 0.57 10.55 4.83
CA ARG A 84 0.32 9.61 3.73
C ARG A 84 -1.16 9.18 3.64
N CYS A 85 -1.86 9.10 4.76
CA CYS A 85 -3.33 8.90 4.74
C CYS A 85 -4.04 10.07 4.06
N ARG A 86 -3.62 11.32 4.31
CA ARG A 86 -4.14 12.50 3.60
C ARG A 86 -3.86 12.46 2.10
N ASP A 87 -2.70 11.93 1.70
CA ASP A 87 -2.37 11.73 0.28
C ASP A 87 -3.32 10.72 -0.38
N LEU A 88 -3.53 9.56 0.25
CA LEU A 88 -4.43 8.53 -0.29
C LEU A 88 -5.88 9.02 -0.34
N LEU A 89 -6.36 9.72 0.68
CA LEU A 89 -7.71 10.32 0.67
C LEU A 89 -7.86 11.35 -0.44
N GLY A 90 -6.82 12.14 -0.72
CA GLY A 90 -6.77 13.05 -1.87
C GLY A 90 -6.87 12.30 -3.20
N ALA A 91 -6.13 11.19 -3.35
CA ALA A 91 -6.21 10.32 -4.52
C ALA A 91 -7.61 9.75 -4.72
N ILE A 92 -8.23 9.21 -3.66
CA ILE A 92 -9.62 8.71 -3.67
C ILE A 92 -10.58 9.80 -4.13
N GLY A 93 -10.51 10.99 -3.52
CA GLY A 93 -11.37 12.11 -3.86
C GLY A 93 -11.17 12.65 -5.28
N HIS A 94 -9.94 12.64 -5.81
CA HIS A 94 -9.65 13.00 -7.19
C HIS A 94 -10.25 11.99 -8.17
N LEU A 95 -10.01 10.70 -7.93
CA LEU A 95 -10.46 9.61 -8.81
C LEU A 95 -11.99 9.42 -8.79
N ALA A 96 -12.65 9.71 -7.67
CA ALA A 96 -14.11 9.63 -7.57
C ALA A 96 -14.86 10.60 -8.50
N ARG A 97 -14.19 11.64 -9.00
CA ARG A 97 -14.75 12.60 -9.97
C ARG A 97 -14.53 12.20 -11.43
N ARG A 98 -13.86 11.10 -11.70
CA ARG A 98 -13.55 10.65 -13.06
C ARG A 98 -14.66 9.72 -13.59
N PRO A 99 -15.14 9.93 -14.82
CA PRO A 99 -16.19 9.09 -15.40
C PRO A 99 -15.67 7.76 -15.95
N ASP A 100 -14.37 7.61 -16.11
CA ASP A 100 -13.72 6.43 -16.71
C ASP A 100 -13.35 5.33 -15.70
N VAL A 101 -13.56 5.58 -14.41
CA VAL A 101 -13.32 4.61 -13.33
C VAL A 101 -14.54 4.49 -12.40
N ALA A 102 -14.70 3.30 -11.80
CA ALA A 102 -15.81 3.00 -10.88
C ALA A 102 -15.30 2.61 -9.49
N GLY A 103 -15.94 3.15 -8.46
CA GLY A 103 -15.78 2.71 -7.06
C GLY A 103 -16.81 1.64 -6.65
N PRO A 104 -16.70 1.08 -5.43
CA PRO A 104 -15.68 1.44 -4.43
C PRO A 104 -14.27 0.99 -4.86
N PHE A 105 -13.26 1.84 -4.64
CA PHE A 105 -11.89 1.57 -5.08
C PHE A 105 -11.21 0.52 -4.23
N GLY A 106 -10.59 -0.47 -4.88
CA GLY A 106 -9.68 -1.40 -4.23
C GLY A 106 -8.39 -0.71 -3.81
N LEU A 107 -7.74 -1.22 -2.77
CA LEU A 107 -6.47 -0.70 -2.29
C LEU A 107 -5.38 -1.79 -2.33
N PHE A 108 -4.21 -1.42 -2.79
CA PHE A 108 -3.00 -2.22 -2.61
C PHE A 108 -1.93 -1.42 -1.87
N GLY A 109 -1.34 -1.98 -0.82
CA GLY A 109 -0.27 -1.31 -0.09
C GLY A 109 0.87 -2.25 0.28
N SER A 110 2.12 -1.81 0.06
CA SER A 110 3.33 -2.54 0.44
C SER A 110 4.04 -1.84 1.59
N SER A 111 4.41 -2.58 2.64
CA SER A 111 5.11 -2.06 3.82
C SER A 111 4.34 -0.85 4.42
N MET A 112 4.96 0.31 4.58
CA MET A 112 4.30 1.54 5.04
C MET A 112 3.04 1.88 4.21
N GLY A 113 3.02 1.62 2.90
CA GLY A 113 1.83 1.78 2.06
C GLY A 113 0.69 0.86 2.49
N GLY A 114 1.01 -0.34 3.00
CA GLY A 114 0.03 -1.25 3.59
C GLY A 114 -0.59 -0.69 4.86
N ALA A 115 0.22 -0.11 5.77
CA ALA A 115 -0.29 0.58 6.95
C ALA A 115 -1.21 1.76 6.59
N VAL A 116 -0.86 2.53 5.56
CA VAL A 116 -1.71 3.62 5.02
C VAL A 116 -3.04 3.08 4.52
N CYS A 117 -3.04 1.98 3.75
CA CYS A 117 -4.28 1.35 3.26
C CYS A 117 -5.17 0.89 4.42
N LEU A 118 -4.61 0.25 5.45
CA LEU A 118 -5.35 -0.18 6.64
C LEU A 118 -5.96 1.02 7.40
N ALA A 119 -5.16 2.06 7.66
CA ALA A 119 -5.61 3.26 8.37
C ALA A 119 -6.74 4.00 7.63
N VAL A 120 -6.64 4.11 6.30
CA VAL A 120 -7.68 4.76 5.47
C VAL A 120 -8.94 3.90 5.38
N ALA A 121 -8.80 2.57 5.21
CA ALA A 121 -9.93 1.66 5.13
C ALA A 121 -10.76 1.59 6.42
N ALA A 122 -10.17 1.87 7.57
CA ALA A 122 -10.89 1.99 8.84
C ALA A 122 -11.76 3.27 8.94
N ARG A 123 -11.52 4.26 8.05
CA ARG A 123 -12.13 5.60 8.12
C ARG A 123 -12.95 5.98 6.87
N ALA A 124 -12.80 5.23 5.79
CA ALA A 124 -13.44 5.52 4.50
C ALA A 124 -13.98 4.24 3.85
N ALA A 125 -15.06 4.38 3.09
CA ALA A 125 -15.59 3.27 2.30
C ALA A 125 -14.66 2.96 1.13
N VAL A 126 -14.07 1.76 1.15
CA VAL A 126 -13.18 1.24 0.10
C VAL A 126 -13.63 -0.15 -0.34
N GLY A 127 -13.13 -0.60 -1.48
CA GLY A 127 -13.32 -1.95 -2.02
C GLY A 127 -12.38 -2.97 -1.35
N PRO A 128 -12.00 -4.04 -2.08
CA PRO A 128 -11.08 -5.05 -1.57
C PRO A 128 -9.70 -4.46 -1.27
N ILE A 129 -9.09 -4.94 -0.19
CA ILE A 129 -7.78 -4.48 0.29
C ILE A 129 -6.78 -5.62 0.14
N VAL A 130 -5.60 -5.31 -0.40
CA VAL A 130 -4.45 -6.21 -0.45
C VAL A 130 -3.27 -5.52 0.23
N THR A 131 -2.70 -6.17 1.25
CA THR A 131 -1.48 -5.68 1.91
C THR A 131 -0.33 -6.67 1.74
N PHE A 132 0.87 -6.15 1.53
CA PHE A 132 2.11 -6.91 1.58
C PHE A 132 3.05 -6.32 2.63
N ALA A 133 3.48 -7.16 3.58
CA ALA A 133 4.44 -6.80 4.63
C ALA A 133 4.08 -5.53 5.42
N ALA A 134 2.77 -5.33 5.69
CA ALA A 134 2.26 -4.13 6.37
C ALA A 134 2.57 -4.15 7.88
N PRO A 135 3.17 -3.09 8.45
CA PRO A 135 3.31 -2.95 9.89
C PRO A 135 1.99 -2.49 10.54
N VAL A 136 1.66 -3.07 11.70
CA VAL A 136 0.55 -2.60 12.56
C VAL A 136 1.01 -1.42 13.42
N ARG A 137 2.26 -1.45 13.89
CA ARG A 137 2.83 -0.39 14.72
C ARG A 137 4.29 -0.14 14.40
N SER A 138 4.74 1.10 14.60
CA SER A 138 6.12 1.49 14.29
C SER A 138 7.09 1.36 15.48
N THR A 139 6.61 1.39 16.73
CA THR A 139 7.48 1.37 17.91
C THR A 139 8.47 0.19 17.94
N PRO A 140 8.07 -1.06 17.67
CA PRO A 140 9.03 -2.18 17.63
C PRO A 140 10.06 -2.04 16.51
N LEU A 141 9.67 -1.46 15.35
CA LEU A 141 10.56 -1.23 14.22
C LEU A 141 11.60 -0.16 14.55
N LEU A 142 11.17 0.92 15.22
CA LEU A 142 12.06 1.99 15.69
C LEU A 142 13.04 1.46 16.75
N ALA A 143 12.57 0.64 17.67
CA ALA A 143 13.43 0.00 18.70
C ALA A 143 14.46 -0.94 18.05
N ALA A 144 14.06 -1.76 17.08
CA ALA A 144 14.96 -2.64 16.34
C ALA A 144 16.00 -1.83 15.55
N ALA A 145 15.63 -0.71 14.93
CA ALA A 145 16.52 0.16 14.18
C ALA A 145 17.59 0.87 15.03
N ALA A 146 17.40 0.95 16.35
CA ALA A 146 18.37 1.53 17.28
C ALA A 146 19.52 0.55 17.66
N ALA A 147 19.45 -0.73 17.28
CA ALA A 147 20.50 -1.70 17.59
C ALA A 147 21.81 -1.41 16.81
N PRO A 148 23.00 -1.69 17.40
CA PRO A 148 24.29 -1.30 16.79
C PRO A 148 24.58 -1.90 15.42
N GLN A 149 24.06 -3.10 15.12
CA GLN A 149 24.34 -3.87 13.89
C GLN A 149 23.13 -3.97 12.95
N VAL A 150 22.38 -2.89 12.84
CA VAL A 150 21.20 -2.82 11.96
C VAL A 150 21.58 -2.44 10.53
N PRO A 151 20.95 -3.05 9.49
CA PRO A 151 21.11 -2.63 8.11
C PRO A 151 20.87 -1.12 7.92
N ALA A 152 21.65 -0.49 7.04
CA ALA A 152 21.56 0.96 6.77
C ALA A 152 20.13 1.38 6.34
N GLU A 153 19.43 0.52 5.59
CA GLU A 153 18.06 0.75 5.17
C GLU A 153 17.10 0.87 6.35
N MET A 154 17.19 -0.01 7.36
CA MET A 154 16.34 0.08 8.55
C MET A 154 16.62 1.35 9.36
N ARG A 155 17.88 1.77 9.47
CA ARG A 155 18.22 3.06 10.10
C ARG A 155 17.59 4.21 9.34
N ARG A 156 17.72 4.22 8.02
CA ARG A 156 17.11 5.24 7.16
C ARG A 156 15.59 5.27 7.29
N MET A 157 14.94 4.11 7.37
CA MET A 157 13.49 4.03 7.61
C MET A 157 13.10 4.65 8.96
N ALA A 158 13.87 4.38 10.02
CA ALA A 158 13.61 4.94 11.34
C ALA A 158 13.75 6.47 11.39
N GLU A 159 14.69 7.04 10.61
CA GLU A 159 14.88 8.49 10.49
C GLU A 159 13.70 9.21 9.84
N VAL A 160 12.99 8.54 8.92
CA VAL A 160 11.97 9.16 8.07
C VAL A 160 10.53 8.68 8.33
N ILE A 161 10.32 7.68 9.19
CA ILE A 161 8.98 7.09 9.41
C ILE A 161 8.00 8.07 10.07
N GLY A 162 8.51 9.13 10.67
CA GLY A 162 7.73 10.12 11.38
C GLY A 162 7.28 9.67 12.79
N PRO A 163 6.26 10.31 13.37
CA PRO A 163 5.77 9.98 14.69
C PRO A 163 5.35 8.50 14.82
N PRO A 164 5.54 7.88 16.01
CA PRO A 164 5.08 6.52 16.26
C PRO A 164 3.58 6.37 16.02
N PHE A 165 3.18 5.21 15.48
CA PHE A 165 1.77 4.86 15.28
C PHE A 165 1.45 3.45 15.78
N ASP A 166 0.18 3.21 16.08
CA ASP A 166 -0.41 1.90 16.37
C ASP A 166 -1.80 1.80 15.76
N LEU A 167 -1.98 0.85 14.85
CA LEU A 167 -3.23 0.57 14.15
C LEU A 167 -4.04 -0.58 14.77
N ALA A 168 -3.57 -1.17 15.86
CA ALA A 168 -4.28 -2.28 16.50
C ALA A 168 -5.74 -1.96 16.85
N PRO A 169 -6.09 -0.74 17.31
CA PRO A 169 -7.48 -0.36 17.61
C PRO A 169 -8.40 -0.32 16.37
N GLU A 170 -7.84 -0.06 15.17
CA GLU A 170 -8.59 0.03 13.93
C GLU A 170 -8.84 -1.32 13.26
N LEU A 171 -8.01 -2.34 13.55
CA LEU A 171 -8.06 -3.64 12.86
C LEU A 171 -9.44 -4.33 12.90
N PRO A 172 -10.22 -4.30 13.99
CA PRO A 172 -11.54 -4.95 14.02
C PRO A 172 -12.58 -4.37 13.07
N GLN A 173 -12.36 -3.15 12.57
CA GLN A 173 -13.24 -2.47 11.61
C GLN A 173 -12.95 -2.89 10.17
N LEU A 174 -11.78 -3.48 9.91
CA LEU A 174 -11.32 -3.86 8.57
C LEU A 174 -12.01 -5.16 8.13
N ARG A 175 -12.37 -5.19 6.86
CA ARG A 175 -12.93 -6.37 6.17
C ARG A 175 -12.52 -6.36 4.71
N ASN A 176 -12.84 -7.44 4.00
CA ASN A 176 -12.47 -7.63 2.60
C ASN A 176 -10.96 -7.46 2.39
N LEU A 177 -10.18 -8.18 3.20
CA LEU A 177 -8.74 -7.98 3.36
C LEU A 177 -7.94 -9.24 3.04
N LEU A 178 -7.02 -9.14 2.07
CA LEU A 178 -5.94 -10.09 1.83
C LEU A 178 -4.65 -9.57 2.47
N VAL A 179 -4.10 -10.35 3.40
CA VAL A 179 -2.81 -10.09 4.03
C VAL A 179 -1.77 -11.04 3.44
N VAL A 180 -0.71 -10.52 2.84
CA VAL A 180 0.43 -11.32 2.33
C VAL A 180 1.70 -10.91 3.06
N HIS A 181 2.52 -11.87 3.50
CA HIS A 181 3.74 -11.57 4.26
C HIS A 181 4.79 -12.67 4.12
N GLY A 182 6.05 -12.28 4.03
CA GLY A 182 7.19 -13.19 4.08
C GLY A 182 7.49 -13.64 5.51
N GLU A 183 7.62 -14.95 5.76
CA GLU A 183 7.87 -15.44 7.12
C GLU A 183 9.28 -15.13 7.65
N ALA A 184 10.24 -14.89 6.74
CA ALA A 184 11.62 -14.48 7.07
C ALA A 184 11.87 -12.99 6.86
N ASP A 185 10.83 -12.15 6.88
CA ASP A 185 10.95 -10.69 6.74
C ASP A 185 11.74 -10.11 7.93
N PRO A 186 12.95 -9.55 7.66
CA PRO A 186 13.79 -8.99 8.71
C PRO A 186 13.42 -7.54 9.08
N VAL A 187 12.55 -6.89 8.33
CA VAL A 187 12.17 -5.49 8.49
C VAL A 187 10.86 -5.37 9.26
N VAL A 188 9.82 -6.06 8.79
CA VAL A 188 8.52 -6.10 9.46
C VAL A 188 8.24 -7.55 9.89
N PRO A 189 8.31 -7.86 11.18
CA PRO A 189 8.07 -9.22 11.66
C PRO A 189 6.71 -9.77 11.23
N VAL A 190 6.66 -11.05 10.81
CA VAL A 190 5.42 -11.72 10.37
C VAL A 190 4.31 -11.71 11.43
N ALA A 191 4.63 -11.46 12.68
CA ALA A 191 3.67 -11.28 13.77
C ALA A 191 2.64 -10.17 13.46
N HIS A 192 3.03 -9.12 12.75
CA HIS A 192 2.12 -8.06 12.30
C HIS A 192 1.03 -8.60 11.36
N ALA A 193 1.40 -9.45 10.39
CA ALA A 193 0.42 -10.06 9.49
C ALA A 193 -0.57 -10.97 10.23
N ARG A 194 -0.07 -11.76 11.17
CA ARG A 194 -0.91 -12.63 12.01
C ARG A 194 -1.87 -11.82 12.90
N GLU A 195 -1.42 -10.70 13.45
CA GLU A 195 -2.24 -9.79 14.24
C GLU A 195 -3.34 -9.13 13.37
N ILE A 196 -2.98 -8.60 12.19
CA ILE A 196 -3.97 -8.05 11.24
C ILE A 196 -5.04 -9.08 10.92
N TYR A 197 -4.60 -10.29 10.54
CA TYR A 197 -5.55 -11.36 10.17
C TYR A 197 -6.41 -11.80 11.34
N ALA A 198 -5.87 -11.92 12.55
CA ALA A 198 -6.62 -12.33 13.72
C ALA A 198 -7.71 -11.32 14.09
N ALA A 199 -7.41 -10.02 14.02
CA ALA A 199 -8.31 -8.96 14.47
C ALA A 199 -9.33 -8.50 13.42
N ALA A 200 -9.01 -8.55 12.12
CA ALA A 200 -9.91 -8.10 11.06
C ALA A 200 -11.18 -8.95 10.95
N ALA A 201 -12.29 -8.34 10.49
CA ALA A 201 -13.55 -9.02 10.23
C ALA A 201 -13.55 -9.75 8.87
N GLU A 202 -14.47 -10.71 8.69
CA GLU A 202 -14.68 -11.41 7.41
C GLU A 202 -15.35 -10.48 6.35
N PRO A 203 -15.09 -10.72 5.05
CA PRO A 203 -14.18 -11.72 4.50
C PRO A 203 -12.72 -11.28 4.64
N LYS A 204 -11.85 -12.23 4.97
CA LYS A 204 -10.41 -12.01 5.07
C LYS A 204 -9.61 -13.26 4.68
N ARG A 205 -8.36 -13.05 4.24
CA ARG A 205 -7.44 -14.15 3.92
C ARG A 205 -6.01 -13.77 4.30
N ILE A 206 -5.22 -14.75 4.70
CA ILE A 206 -3.79 -14.59 4.91
C ILE A 206 -3.01 -15.54 4.01
N VAL A 207 -1.91 -15.07 3.44
CA VAL A 207 -0.90 -15.85 2.70
C VAL A 207 0.44 -15.55 3.34
N LEU A 208 1.03 -16.56 3.98
CA LEU A 208 2.37 -16.49 4.55
C LEU A 208 3.32 -17.20 3.60
N GLN A 209 4.42 -16.54 3.23
CA GLN A 209 5.41 -17.02 2.28
C GLN A 209 6.62 -17.58 3.02
N PRO A 210 6.79 -18.94 3.10
CA PRO A 210 7.90 -19.55 3.82
C PRO A 210 9.26 -19.10 3.27
N GLY A 211 10.13 -18.59 4.15
CA GLY A 211 11.43 -18.04 3.76
C GLY A 211 11.36 -16.72 3.00
N GLY A 212 10.17 -16.14 2.81
CA GLY A 212 9.97 -14.87 2.11
C GLY A 212 10.54 -13.68 2.90
N ASP A 213 11.19 -12.78 2.18
CA ASP A 213 11.82 -11.57 2.69
C ASP A 213 10.96 -10.31 2.47
N HIS A 214 11.39 -9.17 3.04
CA HIS A 214 10.67 -7.89 2.91
C HIS A 214 10.50 -7.38 1.47
N PRO A 215 11.52 -7.44 0.57
CA PRO A 215 11.36 -7.02 -0.82
C PRO A 215 10.57 -8.01 -1.68
N MET A 216 10.26 -9.23 -1.21
CA MET A 216 9.71 -10.33 -2.00
C MET A 216 10.66 -10.73 -3.15
N SER A 217 11.90 -11.07 -2.79
CA SER A 217 12.96 -11.31 -3.77
C SER A 217 12.78 -12.61 -4.57
N ASP A 218 12.15 -13.65 -4.00
CA ASP A 218 11.91 -14.93 -4.68
C ASP A 218 10.82 -14.78 -5.76
N PRO A 219 11.11 -15.09 -7.05
CA PRO A 219 10.12 -15.03 -8.13
C PRO A 219 8.89 -15.91 -7.89
N ARG A 220 9.00 -17.02 -7.15
CA ARG A 220 7.86 -17.89 -6.80
C ARG A 220 6.91 -17.15 -5.86
N HIS A 221 7.43 -16.41 -4.87
CA HIS A 221 6.63 -15.57 -3.98
C HIS A 221 5.96 -14.42 -4.73
N GLN A 222 6.66 -13.82 -5.71
CA GLN A 222 6.07 -12.80 -6.58
C GLN A 222 4.89 -13.34 -7.39
N GLN A 223 5.04 -14.53 -7.95
CA GLN A 223 3.96 -15.19 -8.71
C GLN A 223 2.78 -15.56 -7.81
N GLU A 224 3.03 -16.15 -6.64
CA GLU A 224 2.00 -16.49 -5.66
C GLU A 224 1.23 -15.23 -5.21
N PHE A 225 1.95 -14.16 -4.86
CA PHE A 225 1.36 -12.87 -4.51
C PHE A 225 0.46 -12.36 -5.64
N MET A 226 0.95 -12.35 -6.88
CA MET A 226 0.19 -11.83 -8.02
C MET A 226 -1.11 -12.59 -8.21
N LEU A 227 -1.07 -13.93 -8.17
CA LEU A 227 -2.25 -14.77 -8.30
C LEU A 227 -3.25 -14.55 -7.15
N ALA A 228 -2.76 -14.47 -5.91
CA ALA A 228 -3.61 -14.24 -4.75
C ALA A 228 -4.26 -12.84 -4.78
N ALA A 229 -3.47 -11.81 -5.11
CA ALA A 229 -3.94 -10.43 -5.20
C ALA A 229 -5.01 -10.25 -6.29
N LEU A 230 -4.77 -10.75 -7.51
CA LEU A 230 -5.75 -10.67 -8.59
C LEU A 230 -7.05 -11.37 -8.24
N ARG A 231 -7.00 -12.61 -7.73
CA ARG A 231 -8.20 -13.33 -7.31
C ARG A 231 -9.00 -12.58 -6.25
N TRP A 232 -8.32 -11.90 -5.34
CA TRP A 232 -8.98 -11.12 -4.29
C TRP A 232 -9.61 -9.84 -4.81
N LEU A 233 -8.90 -9.15 -5.71
CA LEU A 233 -9.35 -7.87 -6.28
C LEU A 233 -10.51 -8.04 -7.29
N THR A 234 -10.65 -9.23 -7.87
CA THR A 234 -11.71 -9.55 -8.87
C THR A 234 -12.92 -10.28 -8.29
N ALA A 235 -12.87 -10.68 -7.03
CA ALA A 235 -13.99 -11.37 -6.34
C ALA A 235 -15.06 -10.36 -5.92
#